data_29953d7a0e755d6f5b2ab33c06232a46
#
_entry.id   29953d7a0e755d6f5b2ab33c06232a46
#
_cell.length_a   1.000
_cell.length_b   1.000
_cell.length_c   1.000
_cell.angle_alpha   90.00
_cell.angle_beta   90.00
_cell.angle_gamma   90.00
#
_symmetry.space_group_name_H-M   'P 1'
#
loop_
_entity.id
_entity.type
_entity.pdbx_description
1 polymer ?
#
loop_
_entity_poly.entity_id
_entity_poly.type
_entity_poly.pdbx_seq_one_letter_code
_entity_poly.pdbx_strand_id
1 'polypeptide(L)'
;MNRTALALAAPLCALLATALPAHAADRSTSGSTSASADSYGTKASYTPQQSLRSYQQPPKGFVPVFTENVSRHGSRAATDSSDGDLILKLWDQAKSEDQLTARGKEFGPKVRALLAAMAKVGYGNLSGRGKSEIAGTAVRMEKRLPGLFAGIARNGEKIDVVSSGQGRAVDSGQLFADTLAATDPALEPLIGTGRTDKDLLYFHKAAGGAAYRDYIANDQRLATTLTSITDQPKTHRAASDVLRKIFKRGFVQRIVDGEFATTAGSAVDAAEAVYNLYGIAPAMSDESPGGRGWHMDRYISQGDAAWFGYLSDAEDFYEKGPGFADSDITYKMADVLLDDFFKKAETAQDSTADAGTLGAELRFTHAEEIIPLAALMGLPGSTRGVGTQRPYTYGDNPWRGAAVAPMASNIQWDVFRKGDTTLVRMLYNEKETAFKAGCRPVSKGSKFYDLDELERCFGRTS
;
A
#
# COMPACT_ATOMS: atom_id res chain seq x y z
N MET A 1 17.24 -69.64 -37.38
CA MET A 1 17.89 -69.45 -36.06
C MET A 1 18.41 -68.02 -36.03
N ASN A 2 17.60 -67.07 -35.65
CA ASN A 2 18.02 -65.70 -35.38
C ASN A 2 17.17 -65.15 -34.24
N ARG A 3 17.80 -64.83 -33.13
CA ARG A 3 17.16 -64.21 -31.97
C ARG A 3 17.20 -62.68 -32.17
N THR A 4 16.04 -62.07 -32.29
CA THR A 4 15.90 -60.62 -32.33
C THR A 4 15.59 -60.11 -30.91
N ALA A 5 16.51 -59.31 -30.37
CA ALA A 5 16.34 -58.63 -29.07
C ALA A 5 15.50 -57.36 -29.27
N LEU A 6 14.42 -57.28 -28.51
CA LEU A 6 13.61 -56.04 -28.39
C LEU A 6 14.24 -55.12 -27.38
N ALA A 7 14.66 -53.94 -27.82
CA ALA A 7 15.11 -52.86 -26.93
C ALA A 7 13.89 -52.01 -26.55
N LEU A 8 13.56 -51.95 -25.24
CA LEU A 8 12.62 -50.99 -24.67
C LEU A 8 13.28 -49.63 -24.56
N ALA A 9 12.77 -48.63 -25.25
CA ALA A 9 13.13 -47.25 -25.05
C ALA A 9 12.19 -46.62 -23.97
N ALA A 10 12.76 -46.24 -22.86
CA ALA A 10 12.06 -45.42 -21.85
C ALA A 10 12.12 -43.92 -22.24
N PRO A 11 11.05 -43.14 -22.09
CA PRO A 11 11.10 -41.72 -22.35
C PRO A 11 11.74 -40.99 -21.14
N LEU A 12 12.78 -40.26 -21.42
CA LEU A 12 13.44 -39.34 -20.48
C LEU A 12 12.56 -38.07 -20.34
N CYS A 13 11.85 -37.95 -19.23
CA CYS A 13 11.22 -36.69 -18.85
C CYS A 13 12.28 -35.67 -18.46
N ALA A 14 12.55 -34.71 -19.32
CA ALA A 14 13.38 -33.55 -18.98
C ALA A 14 12.55 -32.58 -18.10
N LEU A 15 12.87 -32.54 -16.83
CA LEU A 15 12.43 -31.50 -15.91
C LEU A 15 13.16 -30.19 -16.29
N LEU A 16 12.44 -29.28 -16.92
CA LEU A 16 12.86 -27.89 -17.08
C LEU A 16 12.74 -27.19 -15.72
N ALA A 17 13.83 -27.14 -14.99
CA ALA A 17 13.97 -26.24 -13.86
C ALA A 17 14.10 -24.81 -14.40
N THR A 18 13.05 -24.02 -14.36
CA THR A 18 13.11 -22.58 -14.59
C THR A 18 13.80 -21.93 -13.40
N ALA A 19 15.07 -21.58 -13.55
CA ALA A 19 15.81 -20.79 -12.59
C ALA A 19 15.18 -19.38 -12.50
N LEU A 20 14.69 -19.03 -11.32
CA LEU A 20 14.33 -17.65 -10.97
C LEU A 20 15.62 -16.81 -11.02
N PRO A 21 15.62 -15.62 -11.64
CA PRO A 21 16.79 -14.77 -11.64
C PRO A 21 17.08 -14.27 -10.22
N ALA A 22 18.25 -14.62 -9.70
CA ALA A 22 18.79 -14.01 -8.50
C ALA A 22 19.02 -12.53 -8.77
N HIS A 23 18.20 -11.65 -8.19
CA HIS A 23 18.45 -10.21 -8.22
C HIS A 23 19.43 -9.83 -7.13
N ALA A 24 20.48 -9.18 -7.59
CA ALA A 24 21.68 -8.82 -6.87
C ALA A 24 21.44 -7.77 -5.77
N ALA A 25 22.18 -8.01 -4.68
CA ALA A 25 22.91 -7.07 -3.84
C ALA A 25 22.39 -5.63 -3.70
N ASP A 26 21.83 -5.40 -2.55
CA ASP A 26 22.00 -4.29 -1.64
C ASP A 26 23.12 -3.28 -2.02
N ARG A 27 22.71 -2.07 -2.43
CA ARG A 27 23.50 -0.86 -2.27
C ARG A 27 22.71 0.11 -1.44
N SER A 28 23.04 0.17 -0.16
CA SER A 28 22.62 1.22 0.75
C SER A 28 23.06 2.59 0.22
N THR A 29 22.12 3.38 -0.28
CA THR A 29 22.26 4.82 -0.47
C THR A 29 21.22 5.51 0.42
N SER A 30 21.60 5.71 1.67
CA SER A 30 20.88 6.59 2.58
C SER A 30 21.10 8.05 2.15
N GLY A 31 20.03 8.76 1.81
CA GLY A 31 20.05 10.21 1.72
C GLY A 31 19.25 10.90 0.61
N SER A 32 18.83 10.21 -0.45
CA SER A 32 18.09 10.88 -1.56
C SER A 32 16.68 10.30 -1.84
N THR A 33 16.25 9.31 -1.09
CA THR A 33 15.01 8.55 -1.39
C THR A 33 13.74 9.21 -0.85
N SER A 34 13.80 10.03 0.21
CA SER A 34 12.59 10.60 0.81
C SER A 34 11.90 11.66 -0.06
N ALA A 35 12.64 12.64 -0.58
CA ALA A 35 12.07 13.71 -1.40
C ALA A 35 11.48 13.23 -2.74
N SER A 36 11.99 12.11 -3.27
CA SER A 36 11.45 11.47 -4.49
C SER A 36 10.17 10.68 -4.21
N ALA A 37 10.09 10.00 -3.05
CA ALA A 37 8.92 9.21 -2.67
C ALA A 37 7.69 10.09 -2.38
N ASP A 38 7.87 11.25 -1.76
CA ASP A 38 6.81 12.21 -1.45
C ASP A 38 6.04 12.69 -2.71
N SER A 39 6.69 12.63 -3.89
CA SER A 39 6.04 12.98 -5.16
C SER A 39 5.00 11.95 -5.64
N TYR A 40 4.91 10.80 -5.00
CA TYR A 40 3.96 9.72 -5.37
C TYR A 40 2.81 9.56 -4.38
N GLY A 41 2.89 10.21 -3.20
CA GLY A 41 1.90 10.03 -2.14
C GLY A 41 1.66 8.55 -1.85
N THR A 42 0.43 8.17 -1.58
CA THR A 42 0.05 6.77 -1.35
C THR A 42 0.21 5.84 -2.56
N LYS A 43 0.55 6.39 -3.76
CA LYS A 43 0.88 5.59 -4.95
C LYS A 43 2.34 5.13 -4.98
N ALA A 44 3.15 5.55 -4.01
CA ALA A 44 4.54 5.11 -3.89
C ALA A 44 4.63 3.58 -3.84
N SER A 45 5.61 3.02 -4.55
CA SER A 45 5.86 1.57 -4.53
C SER A 45 6.43 1.12 -3.19
N TYR A 46 6.14 -0.11 -2.80
CA TYR A 46 6.58 -0.68 -1.54
C TYR A 46 8.08 -0.96 -1.49
N THR A 47 8.65 -0.68 -0.33
CA THR A 47 9.99 -1.12 0.04
C THR A 47 10.00 -1.44 1.55
N PRO A 48 10.48 -2.62 1.98
CA PRO A 48 10.58 -2.95 3.39
C PRO A 48 11.49 -1.95 4.11
N GLN A 49 11.05 -1.46 5.27
CA GLN A 49 11.72 -0.36 5.96
C GLN A 49 12.82 -0.81 6.93
N GLN A 50 13.00 -2.13 7.10
CA GLN A 50 14.03 -2.70 7.97
C GLN A 50 14.54 -4.03 7.41
N SER A 51 15.84 -4.27 7.57
CA SER A 51 16.44 -5.56 7.18
C SER A 51 16.08 -6.65 8.19
N LEU A 52 15.79 -7.87 7.71
CA LEU A 52 15.48 -9.04 8.57
C LEU A 52 16.54 -9.29 9.64
N ARG A 53 17.81 -9.04 9.33
CA ARG A 53 18.94 -9.29 10.24
C ARG A 53 19.01 -8.29 11.41
N SER A 54 18.29 -7.19 11.35
CA SER A 54 18.32 -6.13 12.36
C SER A 54 17.15 -6.18 13.33
N TYR A 55 16.24 -7.15 13.20
CA TYR A 55 15.13 -7.33 14.14
C TYR A 55 15.62 -7.80 15.51
N GLN A 56 15.02 -7.25 16.56
CA GLN A 56 15.29 -7.67 17.92
C GLN A 56 14.86 -9.14 18.12
N GLN A 57 15.71 -9.90 18.79
CA GLN A 57 15.34 -11.25 19.21
C GLN A 57 14.36 -11.18 20.39
N PRO A 58 13.41 -12.10 20.49
CA PRO A 58 12.52 -12.16 21.63
C PRO A 58 13.32 -12.39 22.93
N PRO A 59 12.83 -11.92 24.09
CA PRO A 59 13.45 -12.20 25.37
C PRO A 59 13.63 -13.71 25.59
N LYS A 60 14.65 -14.09 26.37
CA LYS A 60 15.02 -15.50 26.56
C LYS A 60 13.86 -16.35 27.04
N GLY A 61 13.58 -17.42 26.30
CA GLY A 61 12.54 -18.41 26.62
C GLY A 61 11.17 -18.11 26.03
N PHE A 62 10.98 -16.95 25.39
CA PHE A 62 9.78 -16.67 24.61
C PHE A 62 9.87 -17.32 23.24
N VAL A 63 8.79 -17.96 22.81
CA VAL A 63 8.66 -18.59 21.51
C VAL A 63 7.51 -17.94 20.74
N PRO A 64 7.61 -17.77 19.41
CA PRO A 64 6.50 -17.25 18.62
C PRO A 64 5.35 -18.28 18.60
N VAL A 65 4.13 -17.84 18.85
CA VAL A 65 2.93 -18.68 18.89
C VAL A 65 1.84 -18.26 17.92
N PHE A 66 1.89 -16.99 17.43
CA PHE A 66 0.90 -16.48 16.50
C PHE A 66 1.47 -15.28 15.73
N THR A 67 0.98 -15.04 14.52
CA THR A 67 1.23 -13.80 13.78
C THR A 67 -0.03 -13.36 13.06
N GLU A 68 -0.22 -12.06 12.99
CA GLU A 68 -1.30 -11.47 12.23
C GLU A 68 -0.84 -10.22 11.48
N ASN A 69 -1.53 -9.93 10.39
CA ASN A 69 -1.30 -8.71 9.65
C ASN A 69 -2.59 -8.07 9.17
N VAL A 70 -2.48 -6.81 8.76
CA VAL A 70 -3.34 -6.17 7.79
C VAL A 70 -2.47 -5.54 6.73
N SER A 71 -2.71 -5.88 5.46
CA SER A 71 -1.92 -5.41 4.32
C SER A 71 -2.81 -4.72 3.29
N ARG A 72 -2.37 -3.56 2.83
CA ARG A 72 -2.89 -2.96 1.61
C ARG A 72 -2.55 -3.86 0.42
N HIS A 73 -3.43 -3.92 -0.59
CA HIS A 73 -3.11 -4.58 -1.85
C HIS A 73 -1.81 -4.06 -2.48
N GLY A 74 -1.14 -4.86 -3.30
CA GLY A 74 0.06 -4.48 -4.04
C GLY A 74 -0.17 -3.40 -5.11
N SER A 75 0.90 -2.96 -5.74
CA SER A 75 0.87 -2.04 -6.89
C SER A 75 -0.08 -2.56 -7.97
N ARG A 76 -0.80 -1.66 -8.66
CA ARG A 76 -1.90 -1.99 -9.57
C ARG A 76 -1.98 -1.06 -10.76
N ALA A 77 -2.73 -1.45 -11.79
CA ALA A 77 -3.20 -0.53 -12.82
C ALA A 77 -4.12 0.54 -12.22
N ALA A 78 -4.26 1.68 -12.89
CA ALA A 78 -5.25 2.68 -12.53
C ALA A 78 -6.66 2.06 -12.44
N THR A 79 -7.58 2.72 -11.73
CA THR A 79 -8.96 2.21 -11.57
C THR A 79 -9.73 2.20 -12.89
N ASP A 80 -9.42 3.17 -13.74
CA ASP A 80 -9.99 3.34 -15.09
C ASP A 80 -9.02 4.12 -16.00
N SER A 81 -9.48 4.50 -17.20
CA SER A 81 -8.69 5.24 -18.19
C SER A 81 -8.87 6.76 -18.14
N SER A 82 -9.70 7.29 -17.24
CA SER A 82 -10.22 8.67 -17.29
C SER A 82 -9.13 9.74 -17.41
N ASP A 83 -8.07 9.67 -16.60
CA ASP A 83 -6.94 10.61 -16.66
C ASP A 83 -6.25 10.60 -18.04
N GLY A 84 -6.02 9.39 -18.56
CA GLY A 84 -5.40 9.23 -19.87
C GLY A 84 -6.31 9.72 -21.00
N ASP A 85 -7.59 9.40 -20.95
CA ASP A 85 -8.57 9.81 -21.95
C ASP A 85 -8.77 11.32 -21.94
N LEU A 86 -8.81 11.96 -20.77
CA LEU A 86 -8.90 13.40 -20.62
C LEU A 86 -7.73 14.10 -21.31
N ILE A 87 -6.51 13.76 -20.95
CA ILE A 87 -5.34 14.44 -21.48
C ILE A 87 -5.09 14.12 -22.97
N LEU A 88 -5.49 12.94 -23.46
CA LEU A 88 -5.41 12.58 -24.85
C LEU A 88 -6.37 13.38 -25.75
N LYS A 89 -7.56 13.75 -25.28
CA LYS A 89 -8.47 14.64 -25.99
C LYS A 89 -7.81 16.01 -26.25
N LEU A 90 -7.19 16.59 -25.23
CA LEU A 90 -6.39 17.85 -25.41
C LEU A 90 -5.21 17.64 -26.33
N TRP A 91 -4.53 16.51 -26.21
CA TRP A 91 -3.37 16.21 -27.05
C TRP A 91 -3.74 16.04 -28.54
N ASP A 92 -4.84 15.35 -28.83
CA ASP A 92 -5.32 15.16 -30.21
C ASP A 92 -5.73 16.52 -30.83
N GLN A 93 -6.40 17.39 -30.07
CA GLN A 93 -6.72 18.75 -30.51
C GLN A 93 -5.46 19.57 -30.79
N ALA A 94 -4.52 19.59 -29.84
CA ALA A 94 -3.26 20.30 -29.99
C ALA A 94 -2.42 19.77 -31.16
N LYS A 95 -2.47 18.46 -31.43
CA LYS A 95 -1.81 17.85 -32.58
C LYS A 95 -2.39 18.32 -33.89
N SER A 96 -3.72 18.38 -34.01
CA SER A 96 -4.40 18.84 -35.23
C SER A 96 -4.10 20.30 -35.56
N GLU A 97 -3.81 21.11 -34.55
CA GLU A 97 -3.51 22.53 -34.66
C GLU A 97 -1.99 22.86 -34.68
N ASP A 98 -1.13 21.85 -34.73
CA ASP A 98 0.34 22.00 -34.59
C ASP A 98 0.75 22.73 -33.29
N GLN A 99 0.02 22.52 -32.20
CA GLN A 99 0.27 23.16 -30.90
C GLN A 99 1.06 22.28 -29.90
N LEU A 100 1.66 21.17 -30.34
CA LEU A 100 2.52 20.33 -29.51
C LEU A 100 3.96 20.87 -29.48
N THR A 101 4.59 20.76 -28.30
CA THR A 101 6.05 20.90 -28.18
C THR A 101 6.76 19.67 -28.80
N ALA A 102 8.07 19.76 -28.98
CA ALA A 102 8.85 18.59 -29.41
C ALA A 102 8.67 17.41 -28.46
N ARG A 103 8.69 17.66 -27.14
CA ARG A 103 8.43 16.68 -26.09
C ARG A 103 6.97 16.21 -26.09
N GLY A 104 6.03 17.12 -26.33
CA GLY A 104 4.61 16.81 -26.43
C GLY A 104 4.26 15.83 -27.55
N LYS A 105 5.01 15.85 -28.68
CA LYS A 105 4.80 14.88 -29.78
C LYS A 105 5.02 13.42 -29.33
N GLU A 106 5.92 13.18 -28.36
CA GLU A 106 6.20 11.86 -27.79
C GLU A 106 5.18 11.47 -26.71
N PHE A 107 4.49 12.44 -26.08
CA PHE A 107 3.61 12.22 -24.93
C PHE A 107 2.41 11.35 -25.28
N GLY A 108 1.62 11.71 -26.29
CA GLY A 108 0.39 10.97 -26.64
C GLY A 108 0.63 9.49 -26.96
N PRO A 109 1.60 9.13 -27.83
CA PRO A 109 1.96 7.73 -28.05
C PRO A 109 2.33 6.98 -26.77
N LYS A 110 3.05 7.64 -25.85
CA LYS A 110 3.44 7.05 -24.57
C LYS A 110 2.25 6.82 -23.64
N VAL A 111 1.34 7.79 -23.52
CA VAL A 111 0.10 7.63 -22.74
C VAL A 111 -0.75 6.50 -23.31
N ARG A 112 -0.94 6.43 -24.63
CA ARG A 112 -1.67 5.33 -25.27
C ARG A 112 -1.06 3.96 -24.97
N ALA A 113 0.27 3.86 -24.99
CA ALA A 113 0.98 2.62 -24.67
C ALA A 113 0.79 2.24 -23.18
N LEU A 114 0.83 3.21 -22.26
CA LEU A 114 0.59 2.98 -20.83
C LEU A 114 -0.86 2.54 -20.58
N LEU A 115 -1.84 3.19 -21.21
CA LEU A 115 -3.26 2.79 -21.13
C LEU A 115 -3.48 1.37 -21.68
N ALA A 116 -2.86 1.04 -22.80
CA ALA A 116 -2.95 -0.30 -23.38
C ALA A 116 -2.35 -1.38 -22.45
N ALA A 117 -1.25 -1.06 -21.76
CA ALA A 117 -0.67 -1.95 -20.76
C ALA A 117 -1.60 -2.11 -19.55
N MET A 118 -2.22 -1.03 -19.05
CA MET A 118 -3.20 -1.09 -17.97
C MET A 118 -4.44 -1.91 -18.37
N ALA A 119 -4.96 -1.71 -19.58
CA ALA A 119 -6.08 -2.47 -20.11
C ALA A 119 -5.75 -3.96 -20.22
N LYS A 120 -4.51 -4.33 -20.60
CA LYS A 120 -4.06 -5.72 -20.67
C LYS A 120 -3.98 -6.38 -19.30
N VAL A 121 -3.53 -5.66 -18.26
CA VAL A 121 -3.55 -6.11 -16.87
C VAL A 121 -4.99 -6.21 -16.35
N GLY A 122 -5.84 -5.34 -16.82
CA GLY A 122 -7.17 -5.04 -16.31
C GLY A 122 -7.13 -3.88 -15.32
N TYR A 123 -7.93 -2.86 -15.57
CA TYR A 123 -8.04 -1.70 -14.70
C TYR A 123 -8.37 -2.12 -13.25
N GLY A 124 -7.64 -1.57 -12.29
CA GLY A 124 -7.78 -1.88 -10.88
C GLY A 124 -7.09 -3.18 -10.42
N ASN A 125 -6.61 -4.03 -11.31
CA ASN A 125 -5.95 -5.30 -10.99
C ASN A 125 -4.46 -5.12 -10.66
N LEU A 126 -3.92 -6.07 -9.90
CA LEU A 126 -2.49 -6.10 -9.54
C LEU A 126 -1.59 -6.14 -10.78
N SER A 127 -0.59 -5.27 -10.81
CA SER A 127 0.49 -5.31 -11.78
C SER A 127 1.53 -6.38 -11.43
N GLY A 128 2.46 -6.67 -12.35
CA GLY A 128 3.60 -7.54 -12.07
C GLY A 128 4.40 -7.09 -10.85
N ARG A 129 4.65 -5.77 -10.74
CA ARG A 129 5.28 -5.17 -9.56
C ARG A 129 4.48 -5.44 -8.28
N GLY A 130 3.17 -5.24 -8.30
CA GLY A 130 2.33 -5.49 -7.13
C GLY A 130 2.34 -6.95 -6.69
N LYS A 131 2.37 -7.86 -7.63
CA LYS A 131 2.54 -9.29 -7.35
C LYS A 131 3.88 -9.56 -6.66
N SER A 132 4.97 -8.96 -7.13
CA SER A 132 6.30 -9.09 -6.53
C SER A 132 6.37 -8.49 -5.12
N GLU A 133 5.69 -7.36 -4.87
CA GLU A 133 5.60 -6.72 -3.56
C GLU A 133 4.93 -7.65 -2.53
N ILE A 134 3.77 -8.20 -2.86
CA ILE A 134 3.00 -9.09 -1.98
C ILE A 134 3.76 -10.42 -1.74
N ALA A 135 4.23 -11.07 -2.79
CA ALA A 135 5.01 -12.30 -2.66
C ALA A 135 6.29 -12.08 -1.82
N GLY A 136 6.98 -10.95 -2.04
CA GLY A 136 8.16 -10.60 -1.25
C GLY A 136 7.85 -10.43 0.24
N THR A 137 6.70 -9.86 0.59
CA THR A 137 6.26 -9.71 2.00
C THR A 137 5.97 -11.07 2.64
N ALA A 138 5.32 -12.00 1.93
CA ALA A 138 5.07 -13.36 2.40
C ALA A 138 6.38 -14.11 2.71
N VAL A 139 7.33 -14.09 1.77
CA VAL A 139 8.66 -14.71 1.96
C VAL A 139 9.41 -14.11 3.15
N ARG A 140 9.35 -12.80 3.35
CA ARG A 140 10.02 -12.14 4.48
C ARG A 140 9.35 -12.43 5.82
N MET A 141 8.01 -12.57 5.84
CA MET A 141 7.28 -12.98 7.05
C MET A 141 7.70 -14.40 7.48
N GLU A 142 7.71 -15.37 6.58
CA GLU A 142 8.16 -16.73 6.86
C GLU A 142 9.60 -16.72 7.38
N LYS A 143 10.54 -16.05 6.69
CA LYS A 143 11.94 -15.94 7.11
C LYS A 143 12.14 -15.22 8.43
N ARG A 144 11.23 -14.35 8.85
CA ARG A 144 11.28 -13.68 10.16
C ARG A 144 10.81 -14.59 11.28
N LEU A 145 9.87 -15.48 11.01
CA LEU A 145 9.20 -16.35 11.98
C LEU A 145 9.31 -17.84 11.64
N PRO A 146 10.50 -18.36 11.27
CA PRO A 146 10.64 -19.74 10.79
C PRO A 146 10.21 -20.77 11.85
N GLY A 147 10.42 -20.47 13.13
CA GLY A 147 9.98 -21.34 14.25
C GLY A 147 8.46 -21.40 14.39
N LEU A 148 7.75 -20.31 14.09
CA LEU A 148 6.28 -20.28 14.09
C LEU A 148 5.72 -21.13 12.95
N PHE A 149 6.14 -20.89 11.71
CA PHE A 149 5.60 -21.62 10.55
C PHE A 149 5.95 -23.12 10.60
N ALA A 150 7.14 -23.48 11.06
CA ALA A 150 7.48 -24.88 11.34
C ALA A 150 6.62 -25.48 12.49
N GLY A 151 6.21 -24.66 13.46
CA GLY A 151 5.25 -25.03 14.51
C GLY A 151 3.86 -25.31 13.97
N ILE A 152 3.33 -24.35 13.18
CA ILE A 152 2.04 -24.45 12.48
C ILE A 152 1.97 -25.75 11.67
N ALA A 153 3.00 -26.00 10.84
CA ALA A 153 3.09 -27.21 10.01
C ALA A 153 3.09 -28.50 10.86
N ARG A 154 3.85 -28.53 11.95
CA ARG A 154 3.97 -29.70 12.81
C ARG A 154 2.70 -29.97 13.61
N ASN A 155 2.03 -28.93 14.11
CA ASN A 155 0.89 -29.03 15.01
C ASN A 155 -0.45 -29.10 14.25
N GLY A 156 -0.47 -28.82 12.93
CA GLY A 156 -1.70 -28.76 12.14
C GLY A 156 -2.56 -27.52 12.45
N GLU A 157 -1.95 -26.42 12.87
CA GLU A 157 -2.62 -25.17 13.13
C GLU A 157 -3.10 -24.51 11.81
N LYS A 158 -4.10 -23.65 11.86
CA LYS A 158 -4.67 -23.01 10.67
C LYS A 158 -4.02 -21.68 10.38
N ILE A 159 -3.98 -21.33 9.09
CA ILE A 159 -3.68 -20.01 8.57
C ILE A 159 -4.95 -19.47 7.92
N ASP A 160 -5.55 -18.43 8.48
CA ASP A 160 -6.76 -17.80 7.95
C ASP A 160 -6.38 -16.64 7.00
N VAL A 161 -7.12 -16.52 5.88
CA VAL A 161 -6.91 -15.48 4.88
C VAL A 161 -8.20 -14.71 4.69
N VAL A 162 -8.17 -13.41 5.00
CA VAL A 162 -9.35 -12.54 5.00
C VAL A 162 -9.13 -11.35 4.08
N SER A 163 -10.13 -10.96 3.34
CA SER A 163 -10.04 -9.80 2.45
C SER A 163 -11.26 -8.89 2.55
N SER A 164 -11.11 -7.66 2.03
CA SER A 164 -12.22 -6.72 1.85
C SER A 164 -13.26 -7.16 0.82
N GLY A 165 -13.02 -8.25 0.07
CA GLY A 165 -13.86 -8.70 -1.05
C GLY A 165 -13.67 -7.90 -2.34
N GLN A 166 -12.78 -6.90 -2.38
CA GLN A 166 -12.41 -6.24 -3.64
C GLN A 166 -11.34 -7.04 -4.36
N GLY A 167 -11.46 -7.22 -5.69
CA GLY A 167 -10.64 -8.13 -6.48
C GLY A 167 -9.13 -8.03 -6.17
N ARG A 168 -8.56 -6.82 -6.19
CA ARG A 168 -7.13 -6.62 -5.88
C ARG A 168 -6.71 -7.00 -4.45
N ALA A 169 -7.62 -6.90 -3.49
CA ALA A 169 -7.34 -7.34 -2.11
C ALA A 169 -7.47 -8.86 -2.00
N VAL A 170 -8.48 -9.45 -2.66
CA VAL A 170 -8.62 -10.91 -2.78
C VAL A 170 -7.39 -11.50 -3.45
N ASP A 171 -6.97 -10.95 -4.60
CA ASP A 171 -5.80 -11.42 -5.35
C ASP A 171 -4.51 -11.28 -4.53
N SER A 172 -4.37 -10.21 -3.72
CA SER A 172 -3.23 -10.06 -2.82
C SER A 172 -3.22 -11.13 -1.74
N GLY A 173 -4.37 -11.45 -1.13
CA GLY A 173 -4.49 -12.50 -0.13
C GLY A 173 -4.17 -13.87 -0.70
N GLN A 174 -4.73 -14.21 -1.85
CA GLN A 174 -4.45 -15.48 -2.53
C GLN A 174 -2.97 -15.62 -2.88
N LEU A 175 -2.37 -14.58 -3.48
CA LEU A 175 -0.94 -14.61 -3.85
C LEU A 175 -0.03 -14.73 -2.63
N PHE A 176 -0.36 -14.09 -1.52
CA PHE A 176 0.39 -14.22 -0.27
C PHE A 176 0.34 -15.66 0.26
N ALA A 177 -0.85 -16.25 0.29
CA ALA A 177 -1.10 -17.64 0.69
C ALA A 177 -0.35 -18.64 -0.21
N ASP A 178 -0.49 -18.50 -1.53
CA ASP A 178 0.22 -19.32 -2.53
C ASP A 178 1.75 -19.21 -2.37
N THR A 179 2.24 -18.03 -2.01
CA THR A 179 3.67 -17.81 -1.79
C THR A 179 4.16 -18.51 -0.52
N LEU A 180 3.39 -18.47 0.58
CA LEU A 180 3.70 -19.24 1.78
C LEU A 180 3.74 -20.73 1.51
N ALA A 181 2.72 -21.27 0.82
CA ALA A 181 2.67 -22.67 0.42
C ALA A 181 3.85 -23.08 -0.49
N ALA A 182 4.27 -22.20 -1.40
CA ALA A 182 5.42 -22.44 -2.26
C ALA A 182 6.75 -22.40 -1.51
N THR A 183 6.86 -21.60 -0.42
CA THR A 183 8.06 -21.52 0.42
C THR A 183 8.16 -22.71 1.37
N ASP A 184 7.04 -23.14 1.95
CA ASP A 184 6.93 -24.35 2.77
C ASP A 184 5.65 -25.12 2.38
N PRO A 185 5.77 -26.19 1.56
CA PRO A 185 4.62 -26.99 1.12
C PRO A 185 3.82 -27.66 2.24
N ALA A 186 4.39 -27.80 3.43
CA ALA A 186 3.66 -28.35 4.58
C ALA A 186 2.56 -27.41 5.09
N LEU A 187 2.61 -26.14 4.72
CA LEU A 187 1.59 -25.15 5.08
C LEU A 187 0.35 -25.20 4.15
N GLU A 188 0.48 -25.73 2.92
CA GLU A 188 -0.61 -25.71 1.93
C GLU A 188 -1.94 -26.26 2.48
N PRO A 189 -2.01 -27.44 3.11
CA PRO A 189 -3.26 -27.98 3.64
C PRO A 189 -3.81 -27.24 4.87
N LEU A 190 -3.04 -26.33 5.44
CA LEU A 190 -3.38 -25.58 6.66
C LEU A 190 -3.90 -24.18 6.33
N ILE A 191 -3.68 -23.71 5.10
CA ILE A 191 -4.20 -22.43 4.62
C ILE A 191 -5.69 -22.59 4.31
N GLY A 192 -6.53 -21.82 4.99
CA GLY A 192 -7.97 -21.80 4.78
C GLY A 192 -8.34 -21.21 3.43
N THR A 193 -9.51 -21.58 2.92
CA THR A 193 -10.11 -20.89 1.77
C THR A 193 -10.32 -19.42 2.14
N GLY A 194 -9.82 -18.50 1.30
CA GLY A 194 -9.94 -17.07 1.54
C GLY A 194 -11.39 -16.64 1.76
N ARG A 195 -11.64 -15.88 2.82
CA ARG A 195 -12.97 -15.34 3.16
C ARG A 195 -13.02 -13.82 2.98
N THR A 196 -14.23 -13.31 2.87
CA THR A 196 -14.50 -11.87 2.79
C THR A 196 -15.10 -11.38 4.11
N ASP A 197 -14.56 -10.26 4.61
CA ASP A 197 -15.12 -9.55 5.74
C ASP A 197 -15.11 -8.04 5.45
N LYS A 198 -16.25 -7.52 5.01
CA LYS A 198 -16.38 -6.10 4.62
C LYS A 198 -16.51 -5.19 5.83
N ASP A 199 -17.11 -5.66 6.90
CA ASP A 199 -17.27 -4.85 8.12
C ASP A 199 -15.90 -4.60 8.76
N LEU A 200 -15.01 -5.58 8.68
CA LEU A 200 -13.65 -5.51 9.20
C LEU A 200 -12.66 -4.82 8.24
N LEU A 201 -12.72 -5.12 6.94
CA LEU A 201 -11.66 -4.75 5.97
C LEU A 201 -12.14 -3.82 4.85
N TYR A 202 -13.35 -3.27 4.97
CA TYR A 202 -13.92 -2.27 4.08
C TYR A 202 -14.87 -1.33 4.86
N PHE A 203 -14.53 -1.08 6.14
CA PHE A 203 -15.39 -0.43 7.13
C PHE A 203 -15.83 0.98 6.71
N HIS A 204 -15.04 1.71 5.93
CA HIS A 204 -15.43 3.03 5.41
C HIS A 204 -16.65 2.96 4.46
N LYS A 205 -16.96 1.81 3.87
CA LYS A 205 -18.15 1.54 3.06
C LYS A 205 -19.21 0.72 3.79
N ALA A 206 -18.86 0.05 4.90
CA ALA A 206 -19.77 -0.74 5.71
C ALA A 206 -20.71 0.14 6.55
N ALA A 207 -21.63 -0.47 7.26
CA ALA A 207 -22.61 0.26 8.10
C ALA A 207 -21.92 1.14 9.15
N GLY A 208 -20.89 0.62 9.82
CA GLY A 208 -20.10 1.36 10.83
C GLY A 208 -19.42 2.63 10.31
N GLY A 209 -19.19 2.76 8.98
CA GLY A 209 -18.61 3.93 8.35
C GLY A 209 -19.60 5.06 8.00
N ALA A 210 -20.86 4.99 8.45
CA ALA A 210 -21.90 5.98 8.06
C ALA A 210 -21.51 7.43 8.43
N ALA A 211 -21.06 7.65 9.67
CA ALA A 211 -20.64 8.97 10.15
C ALA A 211 -19.42 9.50 9.37
N TYR A 212 -18.49 8.65 9.03
CA TYR A 212 -17.34 8.99 8.18
C TYR A 212 -17.79 9.43 6.77
N ARG A 213 -18.72 8.69 6.15
CA ARG A 213 -19.25 9.07 4.82
C ARG A 213 -20.01 10.37 4.85
N ASP A 214 -20.74 10.65 5.93
CA ASP A 214 -21.40 11.94 6.12
C ASP A 214 -20.40 13.09 6.25
N TYR A 215 -19.33 12.89 7.02
CA TYR A 215 -18.21 13.84 7.11
C TYR A 215 -17.60 14.14 5.73
N ILE A 216 -17.27 13.12 4.95
CA ILE A 216 -16.70 13.31 3.60
C ILE A 216 -17.66 14.07 2.68
N ALA A 217 -18.96 13.77 2.75
CA ALA A 217 -19.94 14.34 1.84
C ALA A 217 -20.40 15.76 2.23
N ASN A 218 -20.43 16.10 3.52
CA ASN A 218 -21.20 17.22 4.02
C ASN A 218 -20.43 18.18 4.94
N ASP A 219 -19.21 17.84 5.40
CA ASP A 219 -18.47 18.72 6.30
C ASP A 219 -17.92 19.96 5.57
N GLN A 220 -18.49 21.14 5.86
CA GLN A 220 -18.09 22.40 5.24
C GLN A 220 -16.67 22.83 5.62
N ARG A 221 -16.19 22.42 6.79
CA ARG A 221 -14.81 22.68 7.23
C ARG A 221 -13.83 21.91 6.38
N LEU A 222 -14.12 20.64 6.08
CA LEU A 222 -13.32 19.80 5.19
C LEU A 222 -13.27 20.45 3.79
N ALA A 223 -14.43 20.71 3.20
CA ALA A 223 -14.54 21.28 1.85
C ALA A 223 -13.78 22.61 1.74
N THR A 224 -13.99 23.53 2.69
CA THR A 224 -13.30 24.83 2.71
C THR A 224 -11.79 24.69 2.86
N THR A 225 -11.34 23.78 3.73
CA THR A 225 -9.90 23.55 3.97
C THR A 225 -9.23 22.98 2.73
N LEU A 226 -9.78 21.94 2.11
CA LEU A 226 -9.25 21.36 0.89
C LEU A 226 -9.24 22.36 -0.26
N THR A 227 -10.31 23.12 -0.47
CA THR A 227 -10.33 24.20 -1.47
C THR A 227 -9.22 25.22 -1.22
N SER A 228 -9.00 25.64 0.03
CA SER A 228 -7.95 26.60 0.36
C SER A 228 -6.52 26.09 0.09
N ILE A 229 -6.33 24.78 0.13
CA ILE A 229 -5.07 24.11 -0.16
C ILE A 229 -4.88 23.94 -1.67
N THR A 230 -5.92 23.55 -2.39
CA THR A 230 -5.86 23.25 -3.82
C THR A 230 -5.92 24.50 -4.69
N ASP A 231 -6.73 25.48 -4.33
CA ASP A 231 -6.90 26.74 -5.09
C ASP A 231 -5.88 27.82 -4.70
N GLN A 232 -4.60 27.51 -4.88
CA GLN A 232 -3.50 28.44 -4.61
C GLN A 232 -2.84 28.91 -5.91
N PRO A 233 -2.28 30.14 -5.94
CA PRO A 233 -1.50 30.61 -7.10
C PRO A 233 -0.35 29.66 -7.48
N LYS A 234 0.18 28.89 -6.52
CA LYS A 234 1.20 27.88 -6.76
C LYS A 234 0.65 26.70 -7.56
N THR A 235 -0.58 26.25 -7.29
CA THR A 235 -1.24 25.17 -8.03
C THR A 235 -1.45 25.56 -9.48
N HIS A 236 -1.97 26.75 -9.74
CA HIS A 236 -2.18 27.26 -11.11
C HIS A 236 -0.87 27.42 -11.89
N ARG A 237 0.21 27.85 -11.21
CA ARG A 237 1.54 27.91 -11.83
C ARG A 237 2.08 26.50 -12.15
N ALA A 238 2.03 25.59 -11.20
CA ALA A 238 2.46 24.20 -11.39
C ALA A 238 1.67 23.52 -12.52
N ALA A 239 0.37 23.71 -12.58
CA ALA A 239 -0.48 23.23 -13.67
C ALA A 239 -0.04 23.76 -15.03
N SER A 240 0.17 25.09 -15.14
CA SER A 240 0.68 25.70 -16.37
C SER A 240 2.06 25.19 -16.75
N ASP A 241 2.97 24.96 -15.80
CA ASP A 241 4.32 24.48 -16.04
C ASP A 241 4.34 23.02 -16.51
N VAL A 242 3.48 22.17 -15.96
CA VAL A 242 3.25 20.80 -16.46
C VAL A 242 2.74 20.81 -17.88
N LEU A 243 1.68 21.57 -18.17
CA LEU A 243 1.06 21.62 -19.49
C LEU A 243 2.00 22.19 -20.55
N ARG A 244 2.86 23.18 -20.23
CA ARG A 244 3.88 23.76 -21.12
C ARG A 244 4.96 22.78 -21.54
N LYS A 245 5.15 21.69 -20.84
CA LYS A 245 6.06 20.63 -21.31
C LYS A 245 5.50 19.87 -22.50
N ILE A 246 4.17 19.83 -22.63
CA ILE A 246 3.44 19.06 -23.64
C ILE A 246 2.94 19.98 -24.76
N PHE A 247 2.36 21.13 -24.42
CA PHE A 247 1.68 22.05 -25.33
C PHE A 247 2.44 23.36 -25.51
N LYS A 248 2.33 23.98 -26.69
CA LYS A 248 2.84 25.33 -26.93
C LYS A 248 2.10 26.34 -26.07
N ARG A 249 2.77 27.46 -25.74
CA ARG A 249 2.27 28.49 -24.83
C ARG A 249 0.85 29.00 -25.17
N GLY A 250 0.58 29.25 -26.45
CA GLY A 250 -0.75 29.73 -26.88
C GLY A 250 -1.86 28.75 -26.59
N PHE A 251 -1.62 27.46 -26.77
CA PHE A 251 -2.60 26.42 -26.47
C PHE A 251 -2.82 26.29 -24.95
N VAL A 252 -1.75 26.35 -24.15
CA VAL A 252 -1.88 26.35 -22.68
C VAL A 252 -2.72 27.55 -22.20
N GLN A 253 -2.54 28.73 -22.80
CA GLN A 253 -3.35 29.90 -22.44
C GLN A 253 -4.84 29.65 -22.70
N ARG A 254 -5.20 29.05 -23.83
CA ARG A 254 -6.61 28.68 -24.15
C ARG A 254 -7.19 27.68 -23.13
N ILE A 255 -6.38 26.72 -22.64
CA ILE A 255 -6.82 25.81 -21.54
C ILE A 255 -7.08 26.63 -20.27
N VAL A 256 -6.18 27.54 -19.90
CA VAL A 256 -6.31 28.40 -18.73
C VAL A 256 -7.53 29.32 -18.84
N ASP A 257 -7.83 29.83 -20.04
CA ASP A 257 -8.97 30.68 -20.33
C ASP A 257 -10.31 29.89 -20.38
N GLY A 258 -10.28 28.56 -20.19
CA GLY A 258 -11.45 27.70 -20.09
C GLY A 258 -12.06 27.27 -21.43
N GLU A 259 -11.36 27.47 -22.55
CA GLU A 259 -11.88 27.07 -23.88
C GLU A 259 -12.19 25.56 -23.95
N PHE A 260 -11.48 24.75 -23.18
CA PHE A 260 -11.63 23.29 -23.14
C PHE A 260 -12.35 22.80 -21.87
N ALA A 261 -13.02 23.66 -21.13
CA ALA A 261 -13.63 23.29 -19.83
C ALA A 261 -14.62 22.12 -19.92
N THR A 262 -15.39 22.01 -20.99
CA THR A 262 -16.31 20.89 -21.24
C THR A 262 -15.60 19.57 -21.61
N THR A 263 -14.36 19.64 -22.07
CA THR A 263 -13.59 18.49 -22.54
C THR A 263 -12.62 17.96 -21.49
N ALA A 264 -12.02 18.87 -20.72
CA ALA A 264 -10.90 18.56 -19.82
C ALA A 264 -10.96 19.28 -18.46
N GLY A 265 -12.09 19.88 -18.12
CA GLY A 265 -12.20 20.68 -16.90
C GLY A 265 -11.29 21.90 -16.91
N SER A 266 -10.69 22.24 -15.78
CA SER A 266 -9.73 23.32 -15.64
C SER A 266 -8.31 22.93 -16.09
N ALA A 267 -7.41 23.90 -16.16
CA ALA A 267 -6.00 23.64 -16.37
C ALA A 267 -5.37 22.81 -15.22
N VAL A 268 -5.93 22.90 -14.01
CA VAL A 268 -5.51 22.10 -12.87
C VAL A 268 -5.90 20.65 -13.09
N ASP A 269 -7.15 20.36 -13.47
CA ASP A 269 -7.63 19.01 -13.76
C ASP A 269 -6.78 18.33 -14.87
N ALA A 270 -6.46 19.08 -15.94
CA ALA A 270 -5.60 18.57 -17.01
C ALA A 270 -4.17 18.26 -16.54
N ALA A 271 -3.61 19.07 -15.64
CA ALA A 271 -2.28 18.83 -15.07
C ALA A 271 -2.28 17.69 -14.04
N GLU A 272 -3.35 17.56 -13.25
CA GLU A 272 -3.56 16.42 -12.34
C GLU A 272 -3.66 15.10 -13.10
N ALA A 273 -4.32 15.07 -14.25
CA ALA A 273 -4.33 13.89 -15.11
C ALA A 273 -2.92 13.47 -15.53
N VAL A 274 -2.05 14.44 -15.88
CA VAL A 274 -0.63 14.17 -16.17
C VAL A 274 0.10 13.67 -14.91
N TYR A 275 -0.16 14.28 -13.74
CA TYR A 275 0.41 13.85 -12.47
C TYR A 275 -0.06 12.42 -12.09
N ASN A 276 -1.33 12.09 -12.28
CA ASN A 276 -1.87 10.77 -11.99
C ASN A 276 -1.22 9.69 -12.87
N LEU A 277 -1.00 9.98 -14.16
CA LEU A 277 -0.24 9.11 -15.06
C LEU A 277 1.22 8.96 -14.62
N TYR A 278 1.85 10.04 -14.15
CA TYR A 278 3.18 9.99 -13.55
C TYR A 278 3.19 9.15 -12.28
N GLY A 279 2.22 9.33 -11.39
CA GLY A 279 2.11 8.63 -10.11
C GLY A 279 1.89 7.13 -10.25
N ILE A 280 1.13 6.69 -11.27
CA ILE A 280 0.86 5.27 -11.49
C ILE A 280 1.95 4.55 -12.30
N ALA A 281 2.79 5.27 -13.03
CA ALA A 281 3.80 4.71 -13.92
C ALA A 281 4.80 3.76 -13.21
N PRO A 282 5.29 4.03 -11.98
CA PRO A 282 6.13 3.08 -11.25
C PRO A 282 5.43 1.77 -10.92
N ALA A 283 4.13 1.81 -10.61
CA ALA A 283 3.33 0.62 -10.33
C ALA A 283 3.22 -0.32 -11.54
N MET A 284 3.34 0.24 -12.75
CA MET A 284 3.27 -0.45 -14.04
C MET A 284 4.66 -0.69 -14.65
N SER A 285 5.73 -0.71 -13.85
CA SER A 285 7.11 -0.82 -14.35
C SER A 285 7.37 -2.11 -15.12
N ASP A 286 6.81 -3.22 -14.67
CA ASP A 286 7.05 -4.54 -15.25
C ASP A 286 6.36 -4.71 -16.61
N GLU A 287 5.30 -3.95 -16.87
CA GLU A 287 4.56 -3.89 -18.12
C GLU A 287 5.17 -2.90 -19.12
N SER A 288 6.21 -2.17 -18.72
CA SER A 288 6.84 -1.18 -19.59
C SER A 288 7.65 -1.84 -20.72
N PRO A 289 7.74 -1.20 -21.89
CA PRO A 289 8.51 -1.74 -23.03
C PRO A 289 9.97 -2.04 -22.65
N GLY A 290 10.33 -3.32 -22.70
CA GLY A 290 11.66 -3.81 -22.33
C GLY A 290 12.05 -3.61 -20.87
N GLY A 291 11.08 -3.44 -19.96
CA GLY A 291 11.32 -3.27 -18.51
C GLY A 291 12.05 -1.97 -18.14
N ARG A 292 12.09 -0.98 -19.04
CA ARG A 292 12.87 0.25 -18.87
C ARG A 292 12.11 1.38 -18.17
N GLY A 293 10.87 1.15 -17.74
CA GLY A 293 9.99 2.15 -17.14
C GLY A 293 9.30 3.03 -18.18
N TRP A 294 8.32 3.78 -17.74
CA TRP A 294 7.46 4.61 -18.59
C TRP A 294 8.02 6.00 -18.85
N HIS A 295 8.99 6.45 -18.05
CA HIS A 295 9.64 7.79 -18.18
C HIS A 295 8.65 8.94 -18.23
N MET A 296 7.61 8.90 -17.38
CA MET A 296 6.63 9.98 -17.27
C MET A 296 7.20 11.23 -16.57
N ASP A 297 8.30 11.10 -15.85
CA ASP A 297 9.12 12.17 -15.26
C ASP A 297 9.57 13.22 -16.27
N ARG A 298 9.61 12.88 -17.55
CA ARG A 298 9.93 13.84 -18.64
C ARG A 298 8.87 14.93 -18.82
N TYR A 299 7.63 14.70 -18.36
CA TYR A 299 6.47 15.57 -18.58
C TYR A 299 6.04 16.37 -17.36
N ILE A 300 6.66 16.13 -16.21
CA ILE A 300 6.45 16.87 -14.99
C ILE A 300 7.81 17.14 -14.33
N SER A 301 8.01 18.32 -13.72
CA SER A 301 9.24 18.56 -12.97
C SER A 301 9.13 17.90 -11.57
N GLN A 302 10.27 17.63 -10.95
CA GLN A 302 10.27 17.10 -9.57
C GLN A 302 9.54 18.05 -8.60
N GLY A 303 9.69 19.37 -8.78
CA GLY A 303 9.02 20.37 -7.95
C GLY A 303 7.50 20.37 -8.14
N ASP A 304 7.02 20.25 -9.38
CA ASP A 304 5.59 20.19 -9.69
C ASP A 304 5.00 18.85 -9.22
N ALA A 305 5.71 17.75 -9.44
CA ALA A 305 5.30 16.42 -8.95
C ALA A 305 5.21 16.39 -7.42
N ALA A 306 6.17 17.00 -6.71
CA ALA A 306 6.12 17.14 -5.25
C ALA A 306 4.96 18.03 -4.78
N TRP A 307 4.59 19.05 -5.58
CA TRP A 307 3.44 19.90 -5.26
C TRP A 307 2.12 19.15 -5.40
N PHE A 308 1.90 18.47 -6.53
CA PHE A 308 0.71 17.64 -6.71
C PHE A 308 0.67 16.47 -5.73
N GLY A 309 1.83 15.87 -5.39
CA GLY A 309 1.94 14.88 -4.30
C GLY A 309 1.49 15.42 -2.95
N TYR A 310 1.85 16.68 -2.63
CA TYR A 310 1.38 17.34 -1.43
C TYR A 310 -0.15 17.58 -1.46
N LEU A 311 -0.73 17.96 -2.60
CA LEU A 311 -2.19 18.14 -2.72
C LEU A 311 -2.93 16.81 -2.48
N SER A 312 -2.47 15.72 -3.10
CA SER A 312 -3.02 14.39 -2.87
C SER A 312 -2.86 13.92 -1.43
N ASP A 313 -1.69 14.18 -0.82
CA ASP A 313 -1.43 13.86 0.58
C ASP A 313 -2.28 14.70 1.54
N ALA A 314 -2.59 15.96 1.20
CA ALA A 314 -3.47 16.79 2.00
C ALA A 314 -4.92 16.25 2.00
N GLU A 315 -5.41 15.80 0.86
CA GLU A 315 -6.70 15.12 0.76
C GLU A 315 -6.73 13.87 1.65
N ASP A 316 -5.78 12.94 1.47
CA ASP A 316 -5.69 11.72 2.28
C ASP A 316 -5.53 12.02 3.78
N PHE A 317 -4.78 13.08 4.15
CA PHE A 317 -4.58 13.50 5.53
C PHE A 317 -5.88 13.95 6.21
N TYR A 318 -6.68 14.78 5.53
CA TYR A 318 -7.94 15.29 6.08
C TYR A 318 -9.10 14.32 5.95
N GLU A 319 -9.09 13.48 4.94
CA GLU A 319 -10.17 12.51 4.74
C GLU A 319 -9.98 11.24 5.57
N LYS A 320 -8.76 10.72 5.69
CA LYS A 320 -8.50 9.37 6.22
C LYS A 320 -7.43 9.35 7.32
N GLY A 321 -6.60 10.40 7.37
CA GLY A 321 -5.47 10.51 8.28
C GLY A 321 -5.83 11.17 9.62
N PRO A 322 -4.84 11.76 10.32
CA PRO A 322 -5.07 12.46 11.58
C PRO A 322 -6.03 13.65 11.48
N GLY A 323 -6.15 14.28 10.31
CA GLY A 323 -7.12 15.30 10.01
C GLY A 323 -7.12 16.50 10.97
N PHE A 324 -8.29 16.91 11.41
CA PHE A 324 -8.46 18.00 12.38
C PHE A 324 -8.18 17.49 13.80
N ALA A 325 -7.38 18.25 14.57
CA ALA A 325 -6.91 17.87 15.90
C ALA A 325 -8.03 17.72 16.96
N ASP A 326 -9.21 18.28 16.68
CA ASP A 326 -10.39 18.25 17.53
C ASP A 326 -11.42 17.18 17.13
N SER A 327 -11.06 16.27 16.20
CA SER A 327 -11.97 15.25 15.67
C SER A 327 -11.25 13.92 15.41
N ASP A 328 -11.89 12.83 15.74
CA ASP A 328 -11.46 11.45 15.47
C ASP A 328 -12.25 10.78 14.34
N ILE A 329 -13.13 11.54 13.68
CA ILE A 329 -14.10 11.04 12.69
C ILE A 329 -13.45 10.27 11.54
N THR A 330 -12.23 10.66 11.14
CA THR A 330 -11.49 10.08 10.03
C THR A 330 -10.91 8.70 10.35
N TYR A 331 -10.68 8.38 11.64
CA TYR A 331 -9.97 7.16 12.03
C TYR A 331 -10.68 6.31 13.09
N LYS A 332 -11.72 6.84 13.76
CA LYS A 332 -12.48 6.09 14.76
C LYS A 332 -13.13 4.83 14.19
N MET A 333 -13.52 4.84 12.92
CA MET A 333 -14.09 3.66 12.26
C MET A 333 -13.12 2.46 12.21
N ALA A 334 -11.81 2.67 12.39
CA ALA A 334 -10.81 1.60 12.43
C ALA A 334 -10.77 0.83 13.76
N ASP A 335 -11.55 1.24 14.77
CA ASP A 335 -11.63 0.56 16.07
C ASP A 335 -12.00 -0.93 15.91
N VAL A 336 -12.93 -1.24 15.00
CA VAL A 336 -13.35 -2.63 14.74
C VAL A 336 -12.15 -3.52 14.33
N LEU A 337 -11.22 -2.98 13.55
CA LEU A 337 -10.04 -3.72 13.12
C LEU A 337 -9.00 -3.83 14.23
N LEU A 338 -8.82 -2.79 15.02
CA LEU A 338 -7.92 -2.83 16.18
C LEU A 338 -8.44 -3.78 17.26
N ASP A 339 -9.77 -3.82 17.50
CA ASP A 339 -10.40 -4.77 18.42
C ASP A 339 -10.20 -6.22 17.95
N ASP A 340 -10.27 -6.48 16.64
CA ASP A 340 -10.00 -7.81 16.08
C ASP A 340 -8.54 -8.23 16.27
N PHE A 341 -7.58 -7.31 16.15
CA PHE A 341 -6.17 -7.59 16.49
C PHE A 341 -6.01 -8.03 17.95
N PHE A 342 -6.57 -7.29 18.91
CA PHE A 342 -6.51 -7.68 20.33
C PHE A 342 -7.16 -9.04 20.55
N LYS A 343 -8.39 -9.23 20.07
CA LYS A 343 -9.13 -10.50 20.23
C LYS A 343 -8.37 -11.71 19.70
N LYS A 344 -7.65 -11.56 18.57
CA LYS A 344 -6.85 -12.66 18.02
C LYS A 344 -5.60 -12.92 18.84
N ALA A 345 -4.92 -11.88 19.31
CA ALA A 345 -3.77 -12.00 20.20
C ALA A 345 -4.16 -12.65 21.55
N GLU A 346 -5.30 -12.27 22.16
CA GLU A 346 -5.88 -12.89 23.37
C GLU A 346 -6.21 -14.38 23.13
N THR A 347 -6.87 -14.69 22.01
CA THR A 347 -7.17 -16.08 21.63
C THR A 347 -5.89 -16.91 21.52
N ALA A 348 -4.82 -16.35 20.97
CA ALA A 348 -3.52 -17.02 20.85
C ALA A 348 -2.83 -17.18 22.21
N GLN A 349 -3.07 -16.28 23.18
CA GLN A 349 -2.61 -16.41 24.57
C GLN A 349 -3.21 -17.64 25.25
N ASP A 350 -4.50 -17.87 25.08
CA ASP A 350 -5.28 -18.92 25.76
C ASP A 350 -5.19 -20.27 25.04
N SER A 351 -4.74 -20.29 23.77
CA SER A 351 -4.77 -21.51 22.97
C SER A 351 -3.61 -22.46 23.30
N THR A 352 -3.91 -23.77 23.28
CA THR A 352 -2.90 -24.80 23.09
C THR A 352 -2.60 -24.93 21.61
N ALA A 353 -1.33 -25.16 21.24
CA ALA A 353 -0.91 -25.31 19.83
C ALA A 353 -1.35 -26.69 19.29
N ASP A 354 -2.64 -26.83 18.99
CA ASP A 354 -3.27 -28.07 18.56
C ASP A 354 -3.86 -27.94 17.15
N ALA A 355 -4.16 -29.09 16.54
CA ALA A 355 -4.78 -29.13 15.22
C ALA A 355 -6.11 -28.38 15.21
N GLY A 356 -6.21 -27.40 14.29
CA GLY A 356 -7.39 -26.55 14.13
C GLY A 356 -7.37 -25.23 14.91
N THR A 357 -6.40 -25.01 15.81
CA THR A 357 -6.15 -23.68 16.38
C THR A 357 -5.57 -22.74 15.32
N LEU A 358 -5.64 -21.43 15.54
CA LEU A 358 -5.19 -20.41 14.59
C LEU A 358 -3.73 -20.05 14.88
N GLY A 359 -2.83 -20.34 13.92
CA GLY A 359 -1.41 -19.98 13.98
C GLY A 359 -1.10 -18.66 13.27
N ALA A 360 -1.93 -18.26 12.29
CA ALA A 360 -1.79 -16.97 11.61
C ALA A 360 -3.13 -16.43 11.09
N GLU A 361 -3.30 -15.09 11.15
CA GLU A 361 -4.41 -14.36 10.54
C GLU A 361 -3.89 -13.35 9.53
N LEU A 362 -4.22 -13.52 8.25
CA LEU A 362 -3.70 -12.73 7.14
C LEU A 362 -4.83 -11.90 6.53
N ARG A 363 -4.79 -10.56 6.72
CA ARG A 363 -5.84 -9.62 6.29
C ARG A 363 -5.36 -8.75 5.13
N PHE A 364 -6.22 -8.59 4.09
CA PHE A 364 -5.90 -7.81 2.89
C PHE A 364 -6.97 -6.78 2.56
N THR A 365 -6.53 -5.52 2.37
CA THR A 365 -7.41 -4.37 2.27
C THR A 365 -6.82 -3.23 1.42
N HIS A 366 -7.12 -1.96 1.76
CA HIS A 366 -6.83 -0.75 1.00
C HIS A 366 -6.15 0.32 1.88
N ALA A 367 -5.78 1.46 1.27
CA ALA A 367 -5.24 2.61 2.01
C ALA A 367 -6.27 3.18 2.99
N GLU A 368 -7.54 3.09 2.64
CA GLU A 368 -8.71 3.53 3.40
C GLU A 368 -8.89 2.82 4.75
N GLU A 369 -8.19 1.71 4.98
CA GLU A 369 -8.13 0.99 6.25
C GLU A 369 -6.78 1.15 6.95
N ILE A 370 -5.69 1.16 6.19
CA ILE A 370 -4.33 1.31 6.74
C ILE A 370 -4.12 2.70 7.36
N ILE A 371 -4.54 3.77 6.65
CA ILE A 371 -4.35 5.16 7.10
C ILE A 371 -5.10 5.43 8.42
N PRO A 372 -6.42 5.14 8.50
CA PRO A 372 -7.15 5.28 9.76
C PRO A 372 -6.58 4.44 10.90
N LEU A 373 -6.24 3.18 10.64
CA LEU A 373 -5.65 2.31 11.67
C LEU A 373 -4.32 2.85 12.19
N ALA A 374 -3.46 3.35 11.29
CA ALA A 374 -2.19 3.97 11.69
C ALA A 374 -2.40 5.23 12.56
N ALA A 375 -3.41 6.04 12.26
CA ALA A 375 -3.77 7.21 13.06
C ALA A 375 -4.35 6.80 14.43
N LEU A 376 -5.27 5.84 14.47
CA LEU A 376 -5.88 5.30 15.69
C LEU A 376 -4.83 4.68 16.63
N MET A 377 -3.91 3.91 16.08
CA MET A 377 -2.83 3.29 16.84
C MET A 377 -1.72 4.28 17.24
N GLY A 378 -1.76 5.52 16.76
CA GLY A 378 -0.72 6.51 17.03
C GLY A 378 0.64 6.14 16.44
N LEU A 379 0.67 5.58 15.23
CA LEU A 379 1.91 5.14 14.59
C LEU A 379 2.75 6.33 14.09
N PRO A 380 4.07 6.16 13.93
CA PRO A 380 4.96 7.22 13.47
C PRO A 380 4.48 7.89 12.18
N GLY A 381 4.46 9.22 12.17
CA GLY A 381 3.94 10.02 11.07
C GLY A 381 2.43 10.27 11.12
N SER A 382 1.64 9.50 11.88
CA SER A 382 0.17 9.56 11.90
C SER A 382 -0.43 10.08 13.23
N THR A 383 0.37 10.70 14.09
CA THR A 383 -0.06 11.09 15.46
C THR A 383 -0.56 12.53 15.59
N ARG A 384 -0.41 13.35 14.54
CA ARG A 384 -0.59 14.80 14.67
C ARG A 384 -1.65 15.34 13.72
N GLY A 385 -2.86 15.54 14.23
CA GLY A 385 -3.88 16.37 13.59
C GLY A 385 -3.52 17.87 13.65
N VAL A 386 -4.21 18.70 12.88
CA VAL A 386 -3.97 20.14 12.78
C VAL A 386 -5.22 20.95 13.07
N GLY A 387 -5.05 22.20 13.52
CA GLY A 387 -6.16 23.14 13.67
C GLY A 387 -6.48 23.84 12.34
N THR A 388 -7.71 24.34 12.21
CA THR A 388 -8.18 25.05 11.01
C THR A 388 -7.37 26.29 10.66
N GLN A 389 -6.80 26.97 11.66
CA GLN A 389 -5.99 28.19 11.46
C GLN A 389 -4.57 27.91 10.93
N ARG A 390 -4.13 26.66 10.98
CA ARG A 390 -2.82 26.21 10.46
C ARG A 390 -3.05 24.91 9.71
N PRO A 391 -3.45 24.98 8.44
CA PRO A 391 -3.67 23.81 7.62
C PRO A 391 -2.40 22.95 7.52
N TYR A 392 -2.61 21.66 7.25
CA TYR A 392 -1.53 20.71 7.01
C TYR A 392 -0.58 21.20 5.94
N THR A 393 0.72 21.14 6.25
CA THR A 393 1.80 21.36 5.28
C THR A 393 2.94 20.39 5.52
N TYR A 394 3.72 20.13 4.50
CA TYR A 394 4.94 19.30 4.62
C TYR A 394 6.02 19.92 5.52
N GLY A 395 6.00 21.24 5.70
CA GLY A 395 6.94 21.94 6.58
C GLY A 395 6.67 21.73 8.06
N ASP A 396 5.41 21.59 8.43
CA ASP A 396 4.97 21.60 9.83
C ASP A 396 4.47 20.22 10.32
N ASN A 397 4.18 19.30 9.43
CA ASN A 397 3.63 17.99 9.77
C ASN A 397 4.43 16.85 9.12
N PRO A 398 4.81 15.81 9.88
CA PRO A 398 5.58 14.67 9.37
C PRO A 398 4.77 13.68 8.51
N TRP A 399 3.44 13.80 8.45
CA TRP A 399 2.60 12.88 7.70
C TRP A 399 2.95 12.89 6.20
N ARG A 400 3.12 11.72 5.60
CA ARG A 400 3.39 11.52 4.18
C ARG A 400 2.70 10.23 3.74
N GLY A 401 1.86 10.30 2.71
CA GLY A 401 1.18 9.13 2.16
C GLY A 401 2.16 8.02 1.77
N ALA A 402 3.30 8.39 1.18
CA ALA A 402 4.36 7.46 0.80
C ALA A 402 5.01 6.71 1.97
N ALA A 403 4.96 7.27 3.19
CA ALA A 403 5.49 6.63 4.39
C ALA A 403 4.41 5.88 5.18
N VAL A 404 3.19 6.44 5.21
CA VAL A 404 2.07 5.90 5.98
C VAL A 404 1.42 4.71 5.28
N ALA A 405 1.07 4.86 4.01
CA ALA A 405 0.32 3.83 3.29
C ALA A 405 0.78 3.69 1.82
N PRO A 406 2.07 3.41 1.54
CA PRO A 406 2.49 3.06 0.19
C PRO A 406 1.72 1.84 -0.32
N MET A 407 1.84 1.48 -1.60
CA MET A 407 1.33 0.21 -2.10
C MET A 407 1.89 -0.94 -1.27
N ALA A 408 1.13 -2.00 -1.03
CA ALA A 408 1.49 -3.15 -0.18
C ALA A 408 1.90 -2.78 1.27
N SER A 409 1.60 -1.56 1.75
CA SER A 409 1.82 -1.18 3.15
C SER A 409 1.15 -2.15 4.11
N ASN A 410 1.75 -2.37 5.27
CA ASN A 410 1.27 -3.38 6.20
C ASN A 410 1.55 -3.02 7.66
N ILE A 411 0.67 -3.50 8.54
CA ILE A 411 0.84 -3.52 9.99
C ILE A 411 0.78 -4.99 10.41
N GLN A 412 1.75 -5.45 11.18
CA GLN A 412 1.87 -6.85 11.58
C GLN A 412 2.12 -6.92 13.09
N TRP A 413 1.49 -7.87 13.77
CA TRP A 413 1.77 -8.24 15.15
C TRP A 413 2.32 -9.65 15.19
N ASP A 414 3.47 -9.83 15.83
CA ASP A 414 4.02 -11.15 16.16
C ASP A 414 3.83 -11.39 17.64
N VAL A 415 3.19 -12.49 18.02
CA VAL A 415 2.86 -12.86 19.39
C VAL A 415 3.80 -13.95 19.87
N PHE A 416 4.38 -13.74 21.04
CA PHE A 416 5.35 -14.64 21.68
C PHE A 416 4.87 -15.02 23.08
N ARG A 417 5.10 -16.28 23.50
CA ARG A 417 4.65 -16.77 24.79
C ARG A 417 5.76 -17.47 25.56
N LYS A 418 5.70 -17.32 26.89
CA LYS A 418 6.50 -18.05 27.87
C LYS A 418 5.69 -18.25 29.13
N GLY A 419 5.27 -19.51 29.41
CA GLY A 419 4.29 -19.79 30.47
C GLY A 419 3.02 -18.98 30.23
N ASP A 420 2.58 -18.23 31.23
CA ASP A 420 1.37 -17.41 31.19
C ASP A 420 1.62 -15.98 30.68
N THR A 421 2.87 -15.65 30.31
CA THR A 421 3.20 -14.31 29.83
C THR A 421 3.18 -14.28 28.30
N THR A 422 2.46 -13.32 27.75
CA THR A 422 2.36 -13.07 26.30
C THR A 422 2.92 -11.72 25.94
N LEU A 423 3.82 -11.72 24.95
CA LEU A 423 4.43 -10.51 24.41
C LEU A 423 4.02 -10.30 22.96
N VAL A 424 3.82 -9.05 22.61
CA VAL A 424 3.53 -8.62 21.24
C VAL A 424 4.66 -7.73 20.73
N ARG A 425 5.08 -7.96 19.49
CA ARG A 425 5.95 -7.09 18.72
C ARG A 425 5.19 -6.59 17.50
N MET A 426 5.20 -5.29 17.27
CA MET A 426 4.58 -4.68 16.10
C MET A 426 5.62 -4.32 15.03
N LEU A 427 5.25 -4.59 13.77
CA LEU A 427 5.95 -4.05 12.60
C LEU A 427 5.00 -3.15 11.81
N TYR A 428 5.53 -2.01 11.37
CA TYR A 428 4.85 -1.10 10.45
C TYR A 428 5.69 -0.94 9.18
N ASN A 429 5.15 -1.30 8.04
CA ASN A 429 5.90 -1.41 6.78
C ASN A 429 7.17 -2.24 6.94
N GLU A 430 7.06 -3.38 7.65
CA GLU A 430 8.15 -4.28 7.99
C GLU A 430 9.29 -3.63 8.81
N LYS A 431 9.00 -2.58 9.57
CA LYS A 431 9.91 -1.98 10.54
C LYS A 431 9.37 -2.17 11.95
N GLU A 432 10.20 -2.70 12.85
CA GLU A 432 9.87 -2.80 14.27
C GLU A 432 9.52 -1.42 14.82
N THR A 433 8.28 -1.24 15.21
CA THR A 433 7.71 0.05 15.61
C THR A 433 7.23 -0.03 17.04
N ALA A 434 7.47 1.01 17.81
CA ALA A 434 6.90 1.14 19.15
C ALA A 434 5.39 1.39 19.04
N PHE A 435 4.64 0.84 20.00
CA PHE A 435 3.25 1.24 20.17
C PHE A 435 3.16 2.70 20.63
N LYS A 436 1.95 3.26 20.67
CA LYS A 436 1.73 4.68 20.99
C LYS A 436 2.39 5.11 22.29
N ALA A 437 2.61 6.42 22.44
CA ALA A 437 3.07 6.99 23.67
C ALA A 437 2.13 6.61 24.85
N GLY A 438 2.72 6.21 25.97
CA GLY A 438 1.97 5.71 27.13
C GLY A 438 1.92 4.19 27.25
N CYS A 439 2.19 3.42 26.19
CA CYS A 439 2.45 1.99 26.29
C CYS A 439 3.90 1.74 26.71
N ARG A 440 4.08 0.85 27.67
CA ARG A 440 5.39 0.55 28.28
C ARG A 440 5.96 -0.74 27.70
N PRO A 441 7.13 -0.73 27.01
CA PRO A 441 7.80 -1.94 26.60
C PRO A 441 8.33 -2.71 27.81
N VAL A 442 8.58 -4.01 27.64
CA VAL A 442 9.10 -4.90 28.72
C VAL A 442 10.44 -4.42 29.30
N SER A 443 11.19 -3.62 28.57
CA SER A 443 12.39 -2.93 29.03
C SER A 443 12.68 -1.74 28.14
N LYS A 444 13.51 -0.81 28.61
CA LYS A 444 13.90 0.40 27.85
C LYS A 444 14.52 0.02 26.49
N GLY A 445 13.92 0.51 25.42
CA GLY A 445 14.39 0.26 24.04
C GLY A 445 13.92 -1.08 23.42
N SER A 446 13.21 -1.91 24.17
CA SER A 446 12.57 -3.11 23.65
C SER A 446 11.47 -2.76 22.66
N LYS A 447 11.26 -3.66 21.69
CA LYS A 447 10.10 -3.66 20.77
C LYS A 447 9.02 -4.67 21.17
N PHE A 448 9.21 -5.33 22.30
CA PHE A 448 8.27 -6.28 22.87
C PHE A 448 7.49 -5.62 24.00
N TYR A 449 6.18 -5.85 24.00
CA TYR A 449 5.23 -5.32 24.96
C TYR A 449 4.41 -6.48 25.53
N ASP A 450 4.12 -6.43 26.81
CA ASP A 450 3.16 -7.36 27.44
C ASP A 450 1.77 -7.09 26.86
N LEU A 451 0.98 -8.15 26.59
CA LEU A 451 -0.36 -8.01 26.02
C LEU A 451 -1.30 -7.27 26.98
N ASP A 452 -1.29 -7.59 28.28
CA ASP A 452 -2.12 -6.93 29.29
C ASP A 452 -1.78 -5.41 29.38
N GLU A 453 -0.49 -5.07 29.23
CA GLU A 453 -0.07 -3.66 29.16
C GLU A 453 -0.59 -2.94 27.90
N LEU A 454 -0.65 -3.65 26.77
CA LEU A 454 -1.23 -3.08 25.55
C LEU A 454 -2.74 -2.88 25.69
N GLU A 455 -3.46 -3.84 26.24
CA GLU A 455 -4.89 -3.73 26.53
C GLU A 455 -5.16 -2.53 27.44
N ARG A 456 -4.43 -2.42 28.56
CA ARG A 456 -4.48 -1.25 29.44
C ARG A 456 -4.20 0.05 28.69
N CYS A 457 -3.16 0.08 27.88
CA CYS A 457 -2.71 1.27 27.16
C CYS A 457 -3.71 1.74 26.11
N PHE A 458 -4.38 0.80 25.44
CA PHE A 458 -5.41 1.07 24.43
C PHE A 458 -6.83 1.17 25.03
N GLY A 459 -6.99 0.97 26.36
CA GLY A 459 -8.29 1.02 27.03
C GLY A 459 -9.22 -0.13 26.64
N ARG A 460 -8.65 -1.32 26.45
CA ARG A 460 -9.35 -2.56 26.05
C ARG A 460 -9.40 -3.59 27.19
N THR A 461 -9.12 -3.20 28.40
CA THR A 461 -9.28 -4.07 29.57
C THR A 461 -10.76 -4.42 29.76
N SER A 462 -11.10 -5.70 29.74
CA SER A 462 -12.40 -6.27 30.09
C SER A 462 -12.83 -5.98 31.51
#